data_0e9f8162ad9c6d8301d0425dba421d8b
#
_entry.id   0e9f8162ad9c6d8301d0425dba421d8b
#
_cell.length_a   1.000
_cell.length_b   1.000
_cell.length_c   1.000
_cell.angle_alpha   90.00
_cell.angle_beta   90.00
_cell.angle_gamma   90.00
#
_symmetry.space_group_name_H-M   'P 1'
#
loop_
_entity.id
_entity.type
_entity.pdbx_description
1 polymer ?
#
loop_
_entity_poly.entity_id
_entity_poly.type
_entity_poly.pdbx_seq_one_letter_code
_entity_poly.pdbx_strand_id
1 'polypeptide(L)'
;SNAESNEAKQLLTEAIDFSAKMETTSLKEEKEFEIPQNALPEELFPPCIKIILNGMGDGRKRALFILVNYLTSVGWDYEMIEKKLREWNAKNKEPLREVYLLGQVRYHKQMHKKVPPPNCPKRENNIPLVNQQNYYTDLRICHPDNLCAKIKNPAQYTTRKAWAMDNATKPKKKPASSPAGSV
;
A
#
# COMPACT_ATOMS: atom_id res chain seq x y z
N SER A 1 20.43 -31.00 -31.38
CA SER A 1 20.68 -30.21 -30.17
C SER A 1 21.88 -30.80 -29.47
N ASN A 2 23.01 -30.08 -29.52
CA ASN A 2 24.25 -30.47 -28.86
C ASN A 2 24.28 -29.90 -27.44
N ALA A 3 23.52 -30.50 -26.51
CA ALA A 3 23.69 -30.20 -25.10
C ALA A 3 24.90 -31.00 -24.59
N GLU A 4 25.86 -30.32 -23.97
CA GLU A 4 27.00 -30.97 -23.34
C GLU A 4 26.56 -31.77 -22.10
N SER A 5 27.20 -32.93 -21.88
CA SER A 5 26.81 -33.91 -20.83
C SER A 5 26.74 -33.34 -19.40
N ASN A 6 27.29 -32.16 -19.12
CA ASN A 6 27.32 -31.52 -17.81
C ASN A 6 26.57 -30.18 -17.73
N GLU A 7 26.02 -29.69 -18.83
CA GLU A 7 25.37 -28.37 -18.89
C GLU A 7 24.19 -28.23 -17.91
N ALA A 8 23.32 -29.24 -17.84
CA ALA A 8 22.20 -29.26 -16.92
C ALA A 8 22.65 -29.26 -15.45
N LYS A 9 23.75 -29.91 -15.12
CA LYS A 9 24.29 -29.91 -13.76
C LYS A 9 24.88 -28.55 -13.37
N GLN A 10 25.57 -27.90 -14.30
CA GLN A 10 26.09 -26.54 -14.09
C GLN A 10 24.99 -25.55 -13.90
N LEU A 11 23.96 -25.53 -14.75
CA LEU A 11 22.80 -24.66 -14.64
C LEU A 11 22.04 -24.87 -13.31
N LEU A 12 21.91 -26.13 -12.88
CA LEU A 12 21.26 -26.41 -11.58
C LEU A 12 22.11 -25.88 -10.41
N THR A 13 23.42 -26.03 -10.45
CA THR A 13 24.34 -25.54 -9.41
C THR A 13 24.29 -24.02 -9.35
N GLU A 14 24.36 -23.33 -10.50
CA GLU A 14 24.25 -21.88 -10.58
C GLU A 14 22.89 -21.37 -10.09
N ALA A 15 21.79 -22.07 -10.41
CA ALA A 15 20.45 -21.74 -9.92
C ALA A 15 20.33 -21.88 -8.41
N ILE A 16 20.93 -22.92 -7.82
CA ILE A 16 20.95 -23.11 -6.36
C ILE A 16 21.78 -22.01 -5.67
N ASP A 17 22.96 -21.71 -6.19
CA ASP A 17 23.82 -20.65 -5.66
C ASP A 17 23.16 -19.27 -5.77
N PHE A 18 22.46 -19.02 -6.87
CA PHE A 18 21.67 -17.79 -7.05
C PHE A 18 20.52 -17.70 -6.05
N SER A 19 19.78 -18.79 -5.82
CA SER A 19 18.67 -18.81 -4.85
C SER A 19 19.18 -18.62 -3.41
N ALA A 20 20.26 -19.26 -3.02
CA ALA A 20 20.90 -19.08 -1.72
C ALA A 20 21.37 -17.63 -1.49
N LYS A 21 21.90 -16.99 -2.54
CA LYS A 21 22.30 -15.57 -2.48
C LYS A 21 21.09 -14.63 -2.36
N MET A 22 19.95 -14.98 -2.96
CA MET A 22 18.70 -14.22 -2.84
C MET A 22 18.10 -14.34 -1.43
N GLU A 23 18.13 -15.53 -0.82
CA GLU A 23 17.64 -15.75 0.54
C GLU A 23 18.43 -14.97 1.58
N THR A 24 19.74 -14.89 1.47
CA THR A 24 20.57 -14.07 2.39
C THR A 24 20.36 -12.57 2.24
N THR A 25 19.87 -12.11 1.08
CA THR A 25 19.57 -10.68 0.86
C THR A 25 18.17 -10.29 1.36
N SER A 26 17.29 -11.27 1.60
CA SER A 26 15.89 -11.06 2.02
C SER A 26 15.68 -10.99 3.54
N LEU A 27 16.71 -11.26 4.35
CA LEU A 27 16.65 -11.20 5.83
C LEU A 27 16.78 -9.78 6.39
N LYS A 28 16.43 -8.75 5.64
CA LYS A 28 16.07 -7.47 6.26
C LYS A 28 14.76 -7.69 7.01
N GLU A 29 14.83 -7.62 8.34
CA GLU A 29 13.66 -7.60 9.22
C GLU A 29 12.58 -6.73 8.55
N GLU A 30 11.54 -7.38 8.00
CA GLU A 30 10.34 -6.68 7.56
C GLU A 30 9.73 -6.10 8.83
N LYS A 31 9.96 -4.83 9.10
CA LYS A 31 9.25 -4.11 10.17
C LYS A 31 7.76 -4.35 9.94
N GLU A 32 7.14 -5.09 10.85
CA GLU A 32 5.71 -5.36 10.79
C GLU A 32 4.97 -4.04 10.62
N PHE A 33 4.12 -3.97 9.61
CA PHE A 33 3.31 -2.80 9.36
C PHE A 33 2.20 -2.76 10.41
N GLU A 34 2.30 -1.80 11.34
CA GLU A 34 1.28 -1.60 12.37
C GLU A 34 -0.03 -1.13 11.73
N ILE A 35 -1.07 -1.93 11.87
CA ILE A 35 -2.43 -1.59 11.42
C ILE A 35 -3.14 -0.86 12.56
N PRO A 36 -3.80 0.28 12.27
CA PRO A 36 -4.64 0.96 13.23
C PRO A 36 -5.71 0.03 13.80
N GLN A 37 -5.97 0.10 15.10
CA GLN A 37 -7.00 -0.70 15.77
C GLN A 37 -8.42 -0.32 15.29
N ASN A 38 -8.62 0.95 14.93
CA ASN A 38 -9.89 1.47 14.42
C ASN A 38 -9.76 1.82 12.93
N ALA A 39 -10.84 1.59 12.19
CA ALA A 39 -10.94 1.96 10.79
C ALA A 39 -10.75 3.48 10.62
N LEU A 40 -9.79 3.89 9.80
CA LEU A 40 -9.57 5.28 9.48
C LEU A 40 -10.61 5.77 8.46
N PRO A 41 -11.19 6.96 8.64
CA PRO A 41 -12.27 7.47 7.80
C PRO A 41 -11.79 7.87 6.39
N GLU A 42 -12.72 7.86 5.43
CA GLU A 42 -12.46 8.12 4.00
C GLU A 42 -11.94 9.54 3.72
N GLU A 43 -12.26 10.51 4.58
CA GLU A 43 -11.80 11.90 4.47
C GLU A 43 -10.27 11.99 4.51
N LEU A 44 -9.64 11.05 5.19
CA LEU A 44 -8.18 10.98 5.33
C LEU A 44 -7.50 10.28 4.16
N PHE A 45 -8.24 9.66 3.24
CA PHE A 45 -7.67 8.90 2.15
C PHE A 45 -6.88 9.78 1.17
N PRO A 46 -5.78 9.24 0.61
CA PRO A 46 -4.97 9.96 -0.36
C PRO A 46 -5.71 10.18 -1.69
N PRO A 47 -5.31 11.17 -2.49
CA PRO A 47 -5.95 11.49 -3.75
C PRO A 47 -6.11 10.29 -4.70
N CYS A 48 -5.09 9.45 -4.84
CA CYS A 48 -5.11 8.27 -5.70
C CYS A 48 -6.21 7.27 -5.31
N ILE A 49 -6.42 7.03 -4.01
CA ILE A 49 -7.48 6.12 -3.53
C ILE A 49 -8.86 6.74 -3.76
N LYS A 50 -9.01 8.04 -3.52
CA LYS A 50 -10.28 8.74 -3.81
C LYS A 50 -10.65 8.69 -5.28
N ILE A 51 -9.66 8.81 -6.17
CA ILE A 51 -9.88 8.67 -7.63
C ILE A 51 -10.36 7.24 -7.95
N ILE A 52 -9.71 6.20 -7.40
CA ILE A 52 -10.18 4.83 -7.60
C ILE A 52 -11.62 4.68 -7.13
N LEU A 53 -11.97 5.14 -5.94
CA LEU A 53 -13.30 5.00 -5.34
C LEU A 53 -14.42 5.72 -6.10
N ASN A 54 -14.07 6.65 -6.99
CA ASN A 54 -15.04 7.29 -7.89
C ASN A 54 -15.41 6.45 -9.12
N GLY A 55 -14.77 5.29 -9.29
CA GLY A 55 -14.98 4.38 -10.41
C GLY A 55 -13.88 4.43 -11.44
N MET A 56 -13.67 3.32 -12.13
CA MET A 56 -12.59 3.12 -13.09
C MET A 56 -13.15 2.72 -14.46
N GLY A 57 -12.59 3.32 -15.53
CA GLY A 57 -12.89 2.89 -16.90
C GLY A 57 -12.10 1.63 -17.28
N ASP A 58 -10.81 1.60 -16.92
CA ASP A 58 -9.89 0.48 -17.15
C ASP A 58 -9.06 0.19 -15.90
N GLY A 59 -8.36 -0.95 -15.89
CA GLY A 59 -7.48 -1.34 -14.78
C GLY A 59 -8.21 -1.77 -13.50
N ARG A 60 -9.51 -2.05 -13.56
CA ARG A 60 -10.38 -2.41 -12.42
C ARG A 60 -9.83 -3.56 -11.56
N LYS A 61 -9.20 -4.57 -12.16
CA LYS A 61 -8.59 -5.69 -11.43
C LYS A 61 -7.40 -5.22 -10.58
N ARG A 62 -6.56 -4.34 -11.14
CA ARG A 62 -5.44 -3.73 -10.40
C ARG A 62 -5.94 -2.80 -9.30
N ALA A 63 -6.99 -2.01 -9.59
CA ALA A 63 -7.64 -1.15 -8.62
C ALA A 63 -8.24 -1.94 -7.45
N LEU A 64 -8.91 -3.07 -7.71
CA LEU A 64 -9.42 -3.98 -6.70
C LEU A 64 -8.30 -4.49 -5.78
N PHE A 65 -7.18 -4.93 -6.35
CA PHE A 65 -6.01 -5.36 -5.58
C PHE A 65 -5.47 -4.23 -4.69
N ILE A 66 -5.34 -3.02 -5.21
CA ILE A 66 -4.91 -1.85 -4.43
C ILE A 66 -5.90 -1.58 -3.28
N LEU A 67 -7.21 -1.56 -3.57
CA LEU A 67 -8.24 -1.25 -2.57
C LEU A 67 -8.28 -2.27 -1.43
N VAL A 68 -8.23 -3.58 -1.72
CA VAL A 68 -8.23 -4.61 -0.67
C VAL A 68 -7.04 -4.45 0.27
N ASN A 69 -5.82 -4.35 -0.28
CA ASN A 69 -4.61 -4.17 0.52
C ASN A 69 -4.59 -2.83 1.28
N TYR A 70 -5.10 -1.78 0.67
CA TYR A 70 -5.16 -0.46 1.28
C TYR A 70 -6.15 -0.40 2.45
N LEU A 71 -7.39 -0.84 2.23
CA LEU A 71 -8.46 -0.77 3.24
C LEU A 71 -8.12 -1.62 4.47
N THR A 72 -7.58 -2.84 4.26
CA THR A 72 -7.08 -3.65 5.37
C THR A 72 -5.93 -2.97 6.12
N SER A 73 -5.03 -2.27 5.42
CA SER A 73 -3.90 -1.56 6.03
C SER A 73 -4.30 -0.32 6.82
N VAL A 74 -5.50 0.22 6.61
CA VAL A 74 -6.03 1.37 7.36
C VAL A 74 -7.10 0.98 8.39
N GLY A 75 -7.16 -0.31 8.75
CA GLY A 75 -7.95 -0.81 9.87
C GLY A 75 -9.40 -1.18 9.54
N TRP A 76 -9.79 -1.25 8.26
CA TRP A 76 -11.14 -1.68 7.88
C TRP A 76 -11.29 -3.19 8.05
N ASP A 77 -12.41 -3.65 8.60
CA ASP A 77 -12.78 -5.05 8.61
C ASP A 77 -13.28 -5.53 7.25
N TYR A 78 -13.35 -6.86 7.07
CA TYR A 78 -13.71 -7.42 5.77
C TYR A 78 -15.17 -7.18 5.37
N GLU A 79 -16.08 -6.99 6.31
CA GLU A 79 -17.49 -6.69 6.01
C GLU A 79 -17.64 -5.27 5.44
N MET A 80 -16.96 -4.31 6.08
CA MET A 80 -16.89 -2.94 5.58
C MET A 80 -16.21 -2.89 4.22
N ILE A 81 -15.12 -3.65 4.03
CA ILE A 81 -14.39 -3.73 2.75
C ILE A 81 -15.31 -4.28 1.65
N GLU A 82 -16.00 -5.40 1.88
CA GLU A 82 -16.90 -5.99 0.89
C GLU A 82 -18.01 -5.02 0.49
N LYS A 83 -18.63 -4.36 1.45
CA LYS A 83 -19.65 -3.34 1.20
C LYS A 83 -19.09 -2.20 0.32
N LYS A 84 -17.94 -1.65 0.71
CA LYS A 84 -17.29 -0.56 -0.03
C LYS A 84 -16.88 -0.98 -1.44
N LEU A 85 -16.39 -2.20 -1.62
CA LEU A 85 -16.01 -2.72 -2.93
C LEU A 85 -17.21 -2.92 -3.85
N ARG A 86 -18.37 -3.34 -3.33
CA ARG A 86 -19.62 -3.40 -4.13
C ARG A 86 -20.08 -2.01 -4.57
N GLU A 87 -20.05 -1.03 -3.65
CA GLU A 87 -20.37 0.38 -3.97
C GLU A 87 -19.42 0.94 -5.03
N TRP A 88 -18.12 0.67 -4.90
CA TRP A 88 -17.12 1.06 -5.89
C TRP A 88 -17.34 0.37 -7.23
N ASN A 89 -17.59 -0.95 -7.21
CA ASN A 89 -17.75 -1.73 -8.43
C ASN A 89 -18.97 -1.26 -9.26
N ALA A 90 -20.03 -0.84 -8.61
CA ALA A 90 -21.22 -0.29 -9.27
C ALA A 90 -20.94 1.04 -10.01
N LYS A 91 -19.91 1.79 -9.61
CA LYS A 91 -19.49 3.05 -10.25
C LYS A 91 -18.60 2.81 -11.47
N ASN A 92 -18.08 1.62 -11.66
CA ASN A 92 -17.21 1.31 -12.80
C ASN A 92 -18.01 1.27 -14.10
N LYS A 93 -17.42 1.76 -15.20
CA LYS A 93 -18.05 1.72 -16.53
C LYS A 93 -18.52 0.31 -16.92
N GLU A 94 -17.72 -0.69 -16.55
CA GLU A 94 -18.06 -2.11 -16.70
C GLU A 94 -17.74 -2.79 -15.35
N PRO A 95 -18.74 -3.10 -14.53
CA PRO A 95 -18.52 -3.75 -13.25
C PRO A 95 -17.82 -5.12 -13.38
N LEU A 96 -16.95 -5.42 -12.44
CA LEU A 96 -16.37 -6.75 -12.29
C LEU A 96 -17.44 -7.74 -11.85
N ARG A 97 -17.33 -9.00 -12.29
CA ARG A 97 -18.19 -10.05 -11.77
C ARG A 97 -18.03 -10.21 -10.26
N GLU A 98 -19.12 -10.35 -9.54
CA GLU A 98 -19.10 -10.42 -8.07
C GLU A 98 -18.21 -11.57 -7.55
N VAL A 99 -18.24 -12.72 -8.24
CA VAL A 99 -17.38 -13.87 -7.91
C VAL A 99 -15.89 -13.48 -7.89
N TYR A 100 -15.47 -12.63 -8.83
CA TYR A 100 -14.08 -12.17 -8.88
C TYR A 100 -13.76 -11.22 -7.71
N LEU A 101 -14.67 -10.30 -7.41
CA LEU A 101 -14.52 -9.35 -6.30
C LEU A 101 -14.44 -10.07 -4.95
N LEU A 102 -15.40 -10.93 -4.66
CA LEU A 102 -15.44 -11.72 -3.42
C LEU A 102 -14.31 -12.74 -3.34
N GLY A 103 -13.90 -13.31 -4.47
CA GLY A 103 -12.74 -14.20 -4.56
C GLY A 103 -11.46 -13.53 -4.12
N GLN A 104 -11.23 -12.27 -4.52
CA GLN A 104 -10.05 -11.49 -4.12
C GLN A 104 -10.06 -11.19 -2.61
N VAL A 105 -11.21 -10.81 -2.04
CA VAL A 105 -11.34 -10.56 -0.60
C VAL A 105 -11.13 -11.85 0.20
N ARG A 106 -11.73 -12.96 -0.24
CA ARG A 106 -11.56 -14.27 0.41
C ARG A 106 -10.10 -14.72 0.39
N TYR A 107 -9.44 -14.61 -0.76
CA TYR A 107 -8.02 -14.94 -0.87
C TYR A 107 -7.17 -14.12 0.10
N HIS A 108 -7.40 -12.80 0.19
CA HIS A 108 -6.68 -11.94 1.11
C HIS A 108 -6.92 -12.33 2.58
N LYS A 109 -8.17 -12.69 2.91
CA LYS A 109 -8.54 -13.17 4.26
C LYS A 109 -7.83 -14.48 4.62
N GLN A 110 -7.72 -15.43 3.68
CA GLN A 110 -7.10 -16.74 3.89
C GLN A 110 -5.58 -16.66 4.05
N MET A 111 -4.93 -15.72 3.37
CA MET A 111 -3.47 -15.60 3.42
C MET A 111 -2.92 -15.16 4.78
N HIS A 112 -3.77 -14.71 5.71
CA HIS A 112 -3.40 -14.21 7.06
C HIS A 112 -2.23 -13.22 7.08
N LYS A 113 -1.64 -12.91 5.92
CA LYS A 113 -0.51 -11.99 5.78
C LYS A 113 -1.04 -10.59 5.51
N LYS A 114 -0.72 -9.66 6.38
CA LYS A 114 -1.02 -8.24 6.21
C LYS A 114 -0.07 -7.65 5.18
N VAL A 115 -0.53 -7.55 3.94
CA VAL A 115 0.25 -7.00 2.83
C VAL A 115 -0.14 -5.54 2.63
N PRO A 116 0.80 -4.59 2.74
CA PRO A 116 0.51 -3.19 2.45
C PRO A 116 0.18 -2.99 0.96
N PRO A 117 -0.52 -1.90 0.61
CA PRO A 117 -0.74 -1.57 -0.80
C PRO A 117 0.60 -1.33 -1.51
N PRO A 118 0.65 -1.46 -2.84
CA PRO A 118 1.87 -1.20 -3.60
C PRO A 118 2.51 0.15 -3.26
N ASN A 119 3.84 0.22 -3.37
CA ASN A 119 4.55 1.46 -3.12
C ASN A 119 4.19 2.53 -4.15
N CYS A 120 4.18 3.77 -3.70
CA CYS A 120 4.05 4.94 -4.58
C CYS A 120 5.22 4.98 -5.59
N PRO A 121 5.03 5.57 -6.78
CA PRO A 121 6.13 5.76 -7.72
C PRO A 121 7.25 6.58 -7.09
N LYS A 122 8.49 6.27 -7.45
CA LYS A 122 9.61 7.14 -7.10
C LYS A 122 9.40 8.51 -7.74
N ARG A 123 9.84 9.55 -7.06
CA ARG A 123 9.61 10.93 -7.47
C ARG A 123 10.91 11.72 -7.41
N GLU A 124 11.02 12.64 -8.34
CA GLU A 124 12.02 13.70 -8.32
C GLU A 124 11.28 15.04 -8.30
N ASN A 125 11.58 15.91 -7.34
CA ASN A 125 10.89 17.21 -7.16
C ASN A 125 9.35 17.11 -7.11
N ASN A 126 8.81 16.09 -6.44
CA ASN A 126 7.38 15.76 -6.39
C ASN A 126 6.74 15.27 -7.70
N ILE A 127 7.50 15.13 -8.77
CA ILE A 127 7.04 14.60 -10.05
C ILE A 127 7.32 13.10 -10.09
N PRO A 128 6.32 12.24 -10.37
CA PRO A 128 6.54 10.81 -10.55
C PRO A 128 7.50 10.56 -11.73
N LEU A 129 8.50 9.69 -11.54
CA LEU A 129 9.39 9.28 -12.62
C LEU A 129 8.60 8.46 -13.65
N VAL A 130 8.57 8.90 -14.88
CA VAL A 130 7.72 8.36 -15.97
C VAL A 130 8.21 6.99 -16.46
N ASN A 131 9.49 6.65 -16.24
CA ASN A 131 10.12 5.45 -16.79
C ASN A 131 10.06 4.23 -15.85
N GLN A 132 9.26 4.26 -14.80
CA GLN A 132 9.10 3.11 -13.89
C GLN A 132 7.68 2.58 -13.96
N GLN A 133 7.53 1.29 -14.28
CA GLN A 133 6.25 0.59 -14.16
C GLN A 133 5.76 0.71 -12.70
N ASN A 134 4.61 1.34 -12.53
CA ASN A 134 4.00 1.51 -11.22
C ASN A 134 2.49 1.49 -11.35
N TYR A 135 1.82 0.80 -10.42
CA TYR A 135 0.36 0.67 -10.43
C TYR A 135 -0.39 1.99 -10.55
N TYR A 136 0.09 3.04 -9.88
CA TYR A 136 -0.61 4.33 -9.79
C TYR A 136 -0.37 5.22 -11.01
N THR A 137 0.81 5.14 -11.62
CA THR A 137 1.13 5.86 -12.87
C THR A 137 0.48 5.19 -14.06
N ASP A 138 0.52 3.84 -14.12
CA ASP A 138 -0.08 3.05 -15.20
C ASP A 138 -1.60 3.24 -15.26
N LEU A 139 -2.25 3.35 -14.09
CA LEU A 139 -3.67 3.65 -13.98
C LEU A 139 -4.00 5.14 -14.10
N ARG A 140 -3.01 6.01 -14.26
CA ARG A 140 -3.16 7.47 -14.35
C ARG A 140 -3.90 8.10 -13.16
N ILE A 141 -3.74 7.51 -11.96
CA ILE A 141 -4.40 7.95 -10.73
C ILE A 141 -3.45 8.67 -9.75
N CYS A 142 -2.17 8.77 -10.10
CA CYS A 142 -1.18 9.42 -9.24
C CYS A 142 -1.21 10.95 -9.42
N HIS A 143 -1.97 11.64 -8.58
CA HIS A 143 -1.99 13.10 -8.47
C HIS A 143 -1.44 13.48 -7.08
N PRO A 144 -0.11 13.62 -6.93
CA PRO A 144 0.51 13.78 -5.64
C PRO A 144 0.29 15.18 -5.06
N ASP A 145 0.07 15.24 -3.76
CA ASP A 145 0.12 16.45 -2.95
C ASP A 145 1.41 16.53 -2.11
N ASN A 146 1.53 17.56 -1.27
CA ASN A 146 2.72 17.80 -0.45
C ASN A 146 2.99 16.66 0.55
N LEU A 147 1.96 15.97 1.05
CA LEU A 147 2.13 14.86 1.97
C LEU A 147 2.66 13.62 1.26
N CYS A 148 2.29 13.45 0.00
CA CYS A 148 2.75 12.35 -0.85
C CYS A 148 4.27 12.26 -0.98
N ALA A 149 5.01 13.37 -0.87
CA ALA A 149 6.47 13.40 -0.91
C ALA A 149 7.13 12.64 0.27
N LYS A 150 6.41 12.50 1.38
CA LYS A 150 6.92 11.97 2.66
C LYS A 150 6.51 10.53 2.94
N ILE A 151 5.91 9.83 1.99
CA ILE A 151 5.34 8.49 2.17
C ILE A 151 5.92 7.49 1.17
N LYS A 152 5.90 6.20 1.53
CA LYS A 152 6.28 5.10 0.64
C LYS A 152 5.06 4.48 -0.05
N ASN A 153 3.90 4.45 0.62
CA ASN A 153 2.66 3.87 0.09
C ASN A 153 1.42 4.64 0.59
N PRO A 154 0.24 4.44 -0.02
CA PRO A 154 -0.98 5.16 0.32
C PRO A 154 -1.45 4.97 1.77
N ALA A 155 -1.20 3.82 2.40
CA ALA A 155 -1.61 3.60 3.80
C ALA A 155 -0.86 4.53 4.75
N GLN A 156 0.44 4.76 4.51
CA GLN A 156 1.23 5.72 5.29
C GLN A 156 0.72 7.16 5.16
N TYR A 157 0.12 7.51 4.03
CA TYR A 157 -0.53 8.82 3.89
C TYR A 157 -1.63 9.01 4.92
N THR A 158 -2.54 8.04 4.99
CA THR A 158 -3.71 8.10 5.86
C THR A 158 -3.33 8.06 7.34
N THR A 159 -2.40 7.18 7.73
CA THR A 159 -1.93 7.12 9.11
C THR A 159 -1.22 8.39 9.55
N ARG A 160 -0.39 9.00 8.69
CA ARG A 160 0.27 10.29 9.00
C ARG A 160 -0.73 11.43 9.12
N LYS A 161 -1.74 11.46 8.24
CA LYS A 161 -2.78 12.48 8.28
C LYS A 161 -3.63 12.35 9.54
N ALA A 162 -4.02 11.13 9.93
CA ALA A 162 -4.71 10.84 11.18
C ALA A 162 -3.88 11.30 12.40
N TRP A 163 -2.62 10.89 12.46
CA TRP A 163 -1.71 11.30 13.54
C TRP A 163 -1.56 12.83 13.66
N ALA A 164 -1.46 13.53 12.54
CA ALA A 164 -1.36 14.98 12.52
C ALA A 164 -2.62 15.66 13.09
N MET A 165 -3.80 15.13 12.79
CA MET A 165 -5.07 15.62 13.33
C MET A 165 -5.17 15.37 14.84
N ASP A 166 -4.83 14.18 15.30
CA ASP A 166 -4.85 13.83 16.73
C ASP A 166 -3.90 14.70 17.56
N ASN A 167 -2.74 15.05 16.99
CA ASN A 167 -1.77 15.89 17.67
C ASN A 167 -2.11 17.40 17.59
N ALA A 168 -2.86 17.82 16.59
CA ALA A 168 -3.37 19.19 16.52
C ALA A 168 -4.43 19.50 17.60
N THR A 169 -5.16 18.47 18.05
CA THR A 169 -6.19 18.60 19.10
C THR A 169 -5.63 18.46 20.52
N LYS A 170 -4.40 17.99 20.71
CA LYS A 170 -3.77 17.89 22.03
C LYS A 170 -3.25 19.25 22.48
N PRO A 171 -3.58 19.71 23.71
CA PRO A 171 -3.04 20.95 24.22
C PRO A 171 -1.51 20.86 24.31
N LYS A 172 -0.81 21.84 23.74
CA LYS A 172 0.64 21.93 23.84
C LYS A 172 1.03 22.00 25.33
N LYS A 173 1.72 20.98 25.87
CA LYS A 173 2.33 21.06 27.19
C LYS A 173 3.26 22.30 27.21
N LYS A 174 2.94 23.29 28.07
CA LYS A 174 3.86 24.40 28.35
C LYS A 174 5.20 23.81 28.84
N PRO A 175 6.34 24.32 28.37
CA PRO A 175 7.62 23.91 28.94
C PRO A 175 7.59 24.29 30.44
N ALA A 176 7.98 23.33 31.30
CA ALA A 176 8.13 23.57 32.73
C ALA A 176 9.12 24.71 32.92
N SER A 177 8.70 25.79 33.55
CA SER A 177 9.59 26.88 33.97
C SER A 177 10.62 26.31 34.94
N SER A 178 11.88 26.42 34.62
CA SER A 178 13.00 26.08 35.51
C SER A 178 12.86 26.90 36.80
N PRO A 179 13.03 26.30 38.00
CA PRO A 179 13.09 27.10 39.24
C PRO A 179 14.31 27.97 39.19
N ALA A 180 14.10 29.29 39.35
CA ALA A 180 15.16 30.24 39.54
C ALA A 180 15.97 29.86 40.79
N GLY A 181 17.28 29.65 40.61
CA GLY A 181 18.20 29.41 41.70
C GLY A 181 18.22 30.64 42.64
N SER A 182 17.96 30.37 43.91
CA SER A 182 18.25 31.33 44.97
C SER A 182 19.72 31.25 45.35
N VAL A 183 20.34 32.39 45.39
CA VAL A 183 21.67 32.66 45.92
C VAL A 183 21.70 32.49 47.43
#